data_788ca6f5fbb91b0510c04b50beaac6bc
#
_entry.id   788ca6f5fbb91b0510c04b50beaac6bc
#
_cell.length_a   1.000
_cell.length_b   1.000
_cell.length_c   1.000
_cell.angle_alpha   90.00
_cell.angle_beta   90.00
_cell.angle_gamma   90.00
#
_symmetry.space_group_name_H-M   'P 1'
#
loop_
_entity.id
_entity.type
_entity.pdbx_description
1 polymer ?
#
loop_
_entity_poly.entity_id
_entity_poly.type
_entity_poly.pdbx_seq_one_letter_code
_entity_poly.pdbx_strand_id
1 'polypeptide(L)'
;VQWDEALRRDAAGRVKDLAEEIGWIESRRDEMLSFWSKVEDGTIPTRVTHNDTKINNILFNKQGEVLCAIDLDTVMNSTSLNDFGDAIRSYANTGDEDDRDLSRVGMSLEMFRAYTEGYLSQRAGQLNQAEIDHLAFSARYITFEQVLRFLMDYIDGDTYYKTKYPEHNLVRTRAQYKLLQSMEEQYGTMCEIVRETVAKYK
;
A
#
# COMPACT_ATOMS: atom_id res chain seq x y z
N VAL A 1 -6.09 -8.36 -15.67
CA VAL A 1 -6.28 -7.97 -17.08
C VAL A 1 -5.18 -7.02 -17.52
N GLN A 2 -5.02 -5.84 -16.90
CA GLN A 2 -3.97 -4.85 -17.29
C GLN A 2 -2.54 -5.41 -17.18
N TRP A 3 -2.25 -6.16 -16.11
CA TRP A 3 -0.96 -6.82 -15.90
C TRP A 3 -0.62 -7.81 -17.03
N ASP A 4 -1.54 -8.71 -17.37
CA ASP A 4 -1.32 -9.69 -18.44
C ASP A 4 -1.17 -9.01 -19.81
N GLU A 5 -1.81 -7.86 -20.01
CA GLU A 5 -1.67 -7.05 -21.23
C GLU A 5 -0.30 -6.35 -21.29
N ALA A 6 0.18 -5.79 -20.16
CA ALA A 6 1.50 -5.17 -20.09
C ALA A 6 2.61 -6.19 -20.42
N LEU A 7 2.55 -7.38 -19.83
CA LEU A 7 3.50 -8.47 -20.13
C LEU A 7 3.48 -8.90 -21.61
N ARG A 8 2.29 -9.03 -22.22
CA ARG A 8 2.16 -9.43 -23.63
C ARG A 8 2.62 -8.33 -24.58
N ARG A 9 2.35 -7.07 -24.24
CA ARG A 9 2.72 -5.92 -25.07
C ARG A 9 4.20 -5.66 -25.03
N ASP A 10 4.83 -5.77 -23.86
CA ASP A 10 6.25 -5.53 -23.62
C ASP A 10 6.79 -4.31 -24.38
N ALA A 11 6.12 -3.18 -24.20
CA ALA A 11 6.32 -1.99 -25.03
C ALA A 11 7.76 -1.48 -25.06
N ALA A 12 8.51 -1.67 -23.96
CA ALA A 12 9.91 -1.31 -23.87
C ALA A 12 10.90 -2.46 -24.10
N GLY A 13 10.42 -3.70 -24.35
CA GLY A 13 11.27 -4.90 -24.55
C GLY A 13 12.04 -5.33 -23.30
N ARG A 14 11.48 -5.07 -22.10
CA ARG A 14 12.15 -5.26 -20.78
C ARG A 14 11.73 -6.55 -20.07
N VAL A 15 10.63 -7.19 -20.45
CA VAL A 15 10.04 -8.37 -19.76
C VAL A 15 11.03 -9.52 -19.62
N LYS A 16 11.89 -9.74 -20.62
CA LYS A 16 12.89 -10.82 -20.63
C LYS A 16 13.89 -10.76 -19.46
N ASP A 17 14.12 -9.57 -18.89
CA ASP A 17 15.10 -9.32 -17.83
C ASP A 17 14.43 -9.21 -16.44
N LEU A 18 13.11 -9.46 -16.32
CA LEU A 18 12.28 -9.23 -15.14
C LEU A 18 11.67 -10.52 -14.55
N ALA A 19 12.27 -11.68 -14.83
CA ALA A 19 11.70 -12.97 -14.39
C ALA A 19 11.49 -13.06 -12.87
N GLU A 20 12.38 -12.46 -12.09
CA GLU A 20 12.28 -12.42 -10.63
C GLU A 20 11.12 -11.52 -10.19
N GLU A 21 11.07 -10.28 -10.67
CA GLU A 21 10.02 -9.30 -10.33
C GLU A 21 8.63 -9.77 -10.77
N ILE A 22 8.53 -10.39 -11.93
CA ILE A 22 7.28 -11.02 -12.39
C ILE A 22 6.87 -12.15 -11.43
N GLY A 23 7.83 -12.97 -11.00
CA GLY A 23 7.60 -14.02 -10.01
C GLY A 23 7.05 -13.49 -8.68
N TRP A 24 7.48 -12.29 -8.24
CA TRP A 24 6.94 -11.65 -7.04
C TRP A 24 5.44 -11.33 -7.16
N ILE A 25 5.03 -10.85 -8.32
CA ILE A 25 3.62 -10.53 -8.60
C ILE A 25 2.79 -11.82 -8.69
N GLU A 26 3.22 -12.78 -9.52
CA GLU A 26 2.45 -14.00 -9.77
C GLU A 26 2.26 -14.85 -8.51
N SER A 27 3.26 -14.90 -7.62
CA SER A 27 3.17 -15.67 -6.39
C SER A 27 2.14 -15.13 -5.37
N ARG A 28 1.69 -13.88 -5.51
CA ARG A 28 0.73 -13.21 -4.61
C ARG A 28 -0.61 -12.92 -5.26
N ARG A 29 -0.71 -13.12 -6.56
CA ARG A 29 -1.86 -12.73 -7.38
C ARG A 29 -3.19 -13.24 -6.81
N ASP A 30 -3.29 -14.51 -6.49
CA ASP A 30 -4.54 -15.14 -6.03
C ASP A 30 -4.98 -14.60 -4.66
N GLU A 31 -4.04 -14.38 -3.74
CA GLU A 31 -4.32 -13.80 -2.42
C GLU A 31 -4.87 -12.37 -2.57
N MET A 32 -4.26 -11.55 -3.41
CA MET A 32 -4.66 -10.16 -3.65
C MET A 32 -6.02 -10.08 -4.35
N LEU A 33 -6.27 -10.94 -5.33
CA LEU A 33 -7.59 -11.04 -5.99
C LEU A 33 -8.68 -11.52 -5.02
N SER A 34 -8.37 -12.47 -4.13
CA SER A 34 -9.30 -12.94 -3.10
C SER A 34 -9.67 -11.84 -2.10
N PHE A 35 -8.74 -10.94 -1.76
CA PHE A 35 -9.05 -9.77 -0.95
C PHE A 35 -10.00 -8.82 -1.69
N TRP A 36 -9.67 -8.48 -2.94
CA TRP A 36 -10.46 -7.52 -3.70
C TRP A 36 -11.88 -8.02 -4.00
N SER A 37 -12.06 -9.33 -4.20
CA SER A 37 -13.38 -9.92 -4.39
C SER A 37 -14.36 -9.64 -3.24
N LYS A 38 -13.85 -9.46 -2.00
CA LYS A 38 -14.66 -9.09 -0.84
C LYS A 38 -15.14 -7.64 -0.86
N VAL A 39 -14.44 -6.77 -1.60
CA VAL A 39 -14.89 -5.40 -1.87
C VAL A 39 -15.95 -5.42 -2.97
N GLU A 40 -15.74 -6.22 -4.01
CA GLU A 40 -16.67 -6.33 -5.14
C GLU A 40 -18.02 -6.97 -4.73
N ASP A 41 -18.01 -7.94 -3.83
CA ASP A 41 -19.23 -8.59 -3.34
C ASP A 41 -19.91 -7.84 -2.17
N GLY A 42 -19.31 -6.74 -1.69
CA GLY A 42 -19.83 -5.89 -0.62
C GLY A 42 -19.61 -6.42 0.80
N THR A 43 -18.87 -7.51 0.98
CA THR A 43 -18.44 -8.01 2.32
C THR A 43 -17.61 -6.94 3.03
N ILE A 44 -16.71 -6.29 2.30
CA ILE A 44 -16.00 -5.09 2.71
C ILE A 44 -16.71 -3.90 2.04
N PRO A 45 -17.33 -3.00 2.81
CA PRO A 45 -18.15 -1.93 2.25
C PRO A 45 -17.29 -0.85 1.56
N THR A 46 -17.89 -0.18 0.58
CA THR A 46 -17.33 1.02 0.00
C THR A 46 -17.71 2.26 0.81
N ARG A 47 -16.82 3.25 0.81
CA ARG A 47 -16.95 4.53 1.50
C ARG A 47 -16.36 5.64 0.64
N VAL A 48 -16.54 6.89 1.03
CA VAL A 48 -15.75 7.99 0.46
C VAL A 48 -14.35 7.90 1.04
N THR A 49 -13.35 7.77 0.18
CA THR A 49 -11.95 7.57 0.54
C THR A 49 -11.05 8.55 -0.20
N HIS A 50 -9.90 8.85 0.37
CA HIS A 50 -8.91 9.76 -0.22
C HIS A 50 -8.07 9.06 -1.30
N ASN A 51 -7.67 7.81 -1.07
CA ASN A 51 -6.86 6.94 -1.95
C ASN A 51 -5.42 7.43 -2.28
N ASP A 52 -4.93 8.43 -1.55
CA ASP A 52 -3.53 8.89 -1.59
C ASP A 52 -3.19 9.52 -0.23
N THR A 53 -3.21 8.71 0.83
CA THR A 53 -3.08 9.15 2.23
C THR A 53 -1.63 9.25 2.71
N LYS A 54 -0.69 9.41 1.79
CA LYS A 54 0.72 9.64 2.12
C LYS A 54 0.90 10.91 2.97
N ILE A 55 1.95 10.95 3.81
CA ILE A 55 2.20 12.06 4.73
C ILE A 55 2.30 13.42 4.04
N ASN A 56 2.79 13.46 2.80
CA ASN A 56 2.94 14.69 2.04
C ASN A 56 1.60 15.37 1.73
N ASN A 57 0.49 14.64 1.84
CA ASN A 57 -0.87 15.15 1.62
C ASN A 57 -1.55 15.60 2.93
N ILE A 58 -0.81 15.64 4.05
CA ILE A 58 -1.27 16.19 5.32
C ILE A 58 -0.46 17.45 5.64
N LEU A 59 -1.13 18.56 5.83
CA LEU A 59 -0.50 19.81 6.25
C LEU A 59 -0.48 19.92 7.79
N PHE A 60 0.65 20.35 8.32
CA PHE A 60 0.84 20.57 9.75
C PHE A 60 1.18 22.04 10.01
N ASN A 61 0.76 22.56 11.16
CA ASN A 61 1.22 23.86 11.64
C ASN A 61 2.64 23.74 12.28
N LYS A 62 3.20 24.88 12.70
CA LYS A 62 4.52 24.93 13.35
C LYS A 62 4.59 24.19 14.69
N GLN A 63 3.46 23.88 15.30
CA GLN A 63 3.32 23.13 16.55
C GLN A 63 3.18 21.63 16.32
N GLY A 64 3.12 21.17 15.05
CA GLY A 64 2.94 19.77 14.67
C GLY A 64 1.48 19.30 14.70
N GLU A 65 0.51 20.24 14.77
CA GLU A 65 -0.92 19.90 14.73
C GLU A 65 -1.39 19.82 13.27
N VAL A 66 -2.26 18.86 12.97
CA VAL A 66 -2.85 18.69 11.63
C VAL A 66 -3.75 19.87 11.30
N LEU A 67 -3.53 20.49 10.15
CA LEU A 67 -4.37 21.55 9.61
C LEU A 67 -5.44 21.02 8.66
N CYS A 68 -5.04 20.26 7.66
CA CYS A 68 -5.96 19.68 6.67
C CYS A 68 -5.27 18.60 5.83
N ALA A 69 -6.08 17.76 5.17
CA ALA A 69 -5.65 16.95 4.03
C ALA A 69 -5.76 17.78 2.73
N ILE A 70 -4.86 17.51 1.79
CA ILE A 70 -4.78 18.14 0.47
C ILE A 70 -4.69 17.08 -0.62
N ASP A 71 -4.65 17.49 -1.89
CA ASP A 71 -4.53 16.59 -3.05
C ASP A 71 -5.76 15.67 -3.19
N LEU A 72 -6.93 16.29 -3.30
CA LEU A 72 -8.23 15.61 -3.25
C LEU A 72 -8.71 15.07 -4.61
N ASP A 73 -7.87 15.05 -5.63
CA ASP A 73 -8.22 14.60 -6.98
C ASP A 73 -8.43 13.08 -7.09
N THR A 74 -7.94 12.32 -6.09
CA THR A 74 -8.14 10.87 -5.96
C THR A 74 -9.34 10.48 -5.10
N VAL A 75 -10.07 11.47 -4.54
CA VAL A 75 -11.23 11.19 -3.69
C VAL A 75 -12.35 10.54 -4.49
N MET A 76 -12.72 9.34 -4.11
CA MET A 76 -13.78 8.56 -4.79
C MET A 76 -14.43 7.55 -3.84
N ASN A 77 -15.42 6.82 -4.37
CA ASN A 77 -16.01 5.69 -3.67
C ASN A 77 -15.09 4.46 -3.77
N SER A 78 -14.51 4.04 -2.64
CA SER A 78 -13.65 2.86 -2.53
C SER A 78 -13.76 2.28 -1.12
N THR A 79 -12.84 1.43 -0.70
CA THR A 79 -12.82 0.91 0.67
C THR A 79 -11.93 1.74 1.59
N SER A 80 -12.35 1.96 2.85
CA SER A 80 -11.52 2.62 3.87
C SER A 80 -10.19 1.89 4.16
N LEU A 81 -10.09 0.63 3.74
CA LEU A 81 -8.87 -0.17 3.82
C LEU A 81 -7.78 0.36 2.87
N ASN A 82 -8.14 0.97 1.75
CA ASN A 82 -7.16 1.60 0.86
C ASN A 82 -6.47 2.78 1.57
N ASP A 83 -7.23 3.64 2.23
CA ASP A 83 -6.67 4.77 2.98
C ASP A 83 -5.77 4.30 4.13
N PHE A 84 -6.23 3.30 4.90
CA PHE A 84 -5.41 2.74 5.97
C PHE A 84 -4.12 2.09 5.42
N GLY A 85 -4.25 1.29 4.37
CA GLY A 85 -3.11 0.58 3.76
C GLY A 85 -2.07 1.54 3.17
N ASP A 86 -2.50 2.57 2.46
CA ASP A 86 -1.60 3.57 1.87
C ASP A 86 -0.91 4.43 2.93
N ALA A 87 -1.63 4.80 3.99
CA ALA A 87 -1.02 5.48 5.13
C ALA A 87 0.08 4.62 5.75
N ILE A 88 -0.17 3.33 6.05
CA ILE A 88 0.87 2.44 6.59
C ILE A 88 2.05 2.30 5.63
N ARG A 89 1.82 2.11 4.33
CA ARG A 89 2.87 2.06 3.31
C ARG A 89 3.78 3.29 3.36
N SER A 90 3.21 4.47 3.58
CA SER A 90 3.94 5.74 3.62
C SER A 90 4.57 6.03 4.99
N TYR A 91 3.80 5.89 6.08
CA TYR A 91 4.23 6.31 7.43
C TYR A 91 5.12 5.29 8.13
N ALA A 92 4.89 4.00 7.90
CA ALA A 92 5.62 2.94 8.58
C ALA A 92 6.85 2.45 7.81
N ASN A 93 7.10 2.96 6.61
CA ASN A 93 8.32 2.65 5.87
C ASN A 93 9.53 3.35 6.51
N THR A 94 10.59 2.59 6.78
CA THR A 94 11.84 3.11 7.35
C THR A 94 12.81 3.68 6.31
N GLY A 95 12.59 3.38 5.02
CA GLY A 95 13.34 3.90 3.88
C GLY A 95 12.49 4.80 2.99
N ASP A 96 13.09 5.34 1.96
CA ASP A 96 12.39 6.11 0.93
C ASP A 96 11.63 5.18 -0.05
N GLU A 97 10.61 5.71 -0.73
CA GLU A 97 9.85 4.96 -1.75
C GLU A 97 10.75 4.49 -2.92
N ASP A 98 11.81 5.23 -3.21
CA ASP A 98 12.80 4.99 -4.25
C ASP A 98 14.21 4.72 -3.66
N ASP A 99 14.29 4.17 -2.44
CA ASP A 99 15.57 3.88 -1.78
C ASP A 99 16.33 2.78 -2.53
N ARG A 100 17.55 3.10 -2.93
CA ARG A 100 18.45 2.14 -3.58
C ARG A 100 19.13 1.18 -2.60
N ASP A 101 19.24 1.58 -1.34
CA ASP A 101 19.77 0.74 -0.27
C ASP A 101 18.62 0.00 0.44
N LEU A 102 18.32 -1.19 -0.08
CA LEU A 102 17.23 -2.01 0.44
C LEU A 102 17.42 -2.44 1.91
N SER A 103 18.61 -2.31 2.47
CA SER A 103 18.84 -2.61 3.89
C SER A 103 18.18 -1.60 4.82
N ARG A 104 17.84 -0.41 4.30
CA ARG A 104 17.15 0.66 5.03
C ARG A 104 15.63 0.53 4.97
N VAL A 105 15.13 -0.26 4.01
CA VAL A 105 13.70 -0.39 3.74
C VAL A 105 13.09 -1.50 4.58
N GLY A 106 12.09 -1.16 5.37
CA GLY A 106 11.34 -2.11 6.18
C GLY A 106 10.09 -1.47 6.80
N MET A 107 9.24 -2.27 7.40
CA MET A 107 8.06 -1.81 8.10
C MET A 107 8.34 -1.67 9.60
N SER A 108 8.13 -0.49 10.16
CA SER A 108 8.23 -0.20 11.59
C SER A 108 6.93 -0.60 12.31
N LEU A 109 7.01 -1.61 13.18
CA LEU A 109 5.88 -1.99 14.05
C LEU A 109 5.48 -0.89 15.02
N GLU A 110 6.41 -0.06 15.46
CA GLU A 110 6.14 1.09 16.32
C GLU A 110 5.22 2.10 15.60
N MET A 111 5.58 2.48 14.38
CA MET A 111 4.79 3.41 13.57
C MET A 111 3.45 2.78 13.16
N PHE A 112 3.45 1.50 12.81
CA PHE A 112 2.21 0.74 12.54
C PHE A 112 1.27 0.79 13.74
N ARG A 113 1.75 0.52 14.95
CA ARG A 113 0.96 0.57 16.19
C ARG A 113 0.41 1.98 16.45
N ALA A 114 1.26 2.98 16.37
CA ALA A 114 0.86 4.37 16.62
C ALA A 114 -0.24 4.84 15.66
N TYR A 115 -0.09 4.53 14.36
CA TYR A 115 -1.11 4.87 13.37
C TYR A 115 -2.41 4.08 13.60
N THR A 116 -2.31 2.78 13.86
CA THR A 116 -3.47 1.90 14.12
C THR A 116 -4.25 2.39 15.34
N GLU A 117 -3.59 2.79 16.42
CA GLU A 117 -4.23 3.35 17.61
C GLU A 117 -4.95 4.66 17.30
N GLY A 118 -4.30 5.58 16.60
CA GLY A 118 -4.92 6.85 16.17
C GLY A 118 -6.15 6.61 15.29
N TYR A 119 -6.04 5.77 14.27
CA TYR A 119 -7.12 5.44 13.35
C TYR A 119 -8.30 4.78 14.07
N LEU A 120 -8.06 3.73 14.84
CA LEU A 120 -9.12 2.99 15.53
C LEU A 120 -9.75 3.77 16.69
N SER A 121 -9.04 4.71 17.32
CA SER A 121 -9.64 5.60 18.32
C SER A 121 -10.80 6.42 17.77
N GLN A 122 -10.82 6.67 16.46
CA GLN A 122 -11.87 7.43 15.77
C GLN A 122 -12.83 6.56 14.98
N ARG A 123 -12.38 5.39 14.51
CA ARG A 123 -13.11 4.62 13.49
C ARG A 123 -13.62 3.25 13.96
N ALA A 124 -13.14 2.70 15.08
CA ALA A 124 -13.47 1.33 15.51
C ALA A 124 -14.99 1.05 15.57
N GLY A 125 -15.78 1.98 16.08
CA GLY A 125 -17.25 1.87 16.16
C GLY A 125 -17.98 1.98 14.82
N GLN A 126 -17.31 2.35 13.74
CA GLN A 126 -17.91 2.55 12.40
C GLN A 126 -17.50 1.46 11.40
N LEU A 127 -16.51 0.65 11.74
CA LEU A 127 -16.02 -0.45 10.91
C LEU A 127 -16.83 -1.72 11.16
N ASN A 128 -17.15 -2.45 10.09
CA ASN A 128 -17.67 -3.80 10.23
C ASN A 128 -16.55 -4.81 10.55
N GLN A 129 -16.90 -6.05 10.85
CA GLN A 129 -15.91 -7.06 11.22
C GLN A 129 -14.95 -7.38 10.06
N ALA A 130 -15.46 -7.44 8.82
CA ALA A 130 -14.61 -7.71 7.66
C ALA A 130 -13.58 -6.59 7.42
N GLU A 131 -13.93 -5.32 7.64
CA GLU A 131 -12.95 -4.22 7.58
C GLU A 131 -11.87 -4.40 8.66
N ILE A 132 -12.25 -4.70 9.90
CA ILE A 132 -11.32 -4.92 11.02
C ILE A 132 -10.38 -6.09 10.73
N ASP A 133 -10.91 -7.21 10.28
CA ASP A 133 -10.13 -8.42 10.00
C ASP A 133 -9.10 -8.23 8.88
N HIS A 134 -9.33 -7.23 8.01
CA HIS A 134 -8.46 -6.95 6.87
C HIS A 134 -7.61 -5.67 7.00
N LEU A 135 -7.64 -4.96 8.15
CA LEU A 135 -6.81 -3.77 8.34
C LEU A 135 -5.31 -4.05 8.14
N ALA A 136 -4.77 -5.07 8.82
CA ALA A 136 -3.36 -5.44 8.64
C ALA A 136 -3.05 -5.89 7.20
N PHE A 137 -4.00 -6.62 6.58
CA PHE A 137 -3.83 -7.09 5.20
C PHE A 137 -3.82 -5.93 4.19
N SER A 138 -4.60 -4.88 4.42
CA SER A 138 -4.69 -3.75 3.50
C SER A 138 -3.34 -3.05 3.28
N ALA A 139 -2.47 -3.01 4.30
CA ALA A 139 -1.11 -2.50 4.15
C ALA A 139 -0.29 -3.34 3.15
N ARG A 140 -0.40 -4.67 3.21
CA ARG A 140 0.22 -5.58 2.24
C ARG A 140 -0.39 -5.39 0.85
N TYR A 141 -1.72 -5.28 0.78
CA TYR A 141 -2.44 -5.12 -0.48
C TYR A 141 -2.03 -3.84 -1.24
N ILE A 142 -2.06 -2.69 -0.58
CA ILE A 142 -1.69 -1.42 -1.21
C ILE A 142 -0.20 -1.36 -1.56
N THR A 143 0.67 -1.93 -0.70
CA THR A 143 2.09 -2.02 -1.03
C THR A 143 2.33 -2.92 -2.25
N PHE A 144 1.63 -4.06 -2.35
CA PHE A 144 1.65 -4.92 -3.54
C PHE A 144 1.13 -4.19 -4.79
N GLU A 145 0.02 -3.48 -4.67
CA GLU A 145 -0.52 -2.69 -5.78
C GLU A 145 0.52 -1.68 -6.28
N GLN A 146 1.25 -1.03 -5.39
CA GLN A 146 2.28 -0.08 -5.77
C GLN A 146 3.50 -0.74 -6.42
N VAL A 147 3.92 -1.93 -5.96
CA VAL A 147 4.93 -2.77 -6.63
C VAL A 147 4.49 -3.06 -8.07
N LEU A 148 3.24 -3.51 -8.24
CA LEU A 148 2.65 -3.84 -9.54
C LEU A 148 2.61 -2.63 -10.47
N ARG A 149 2.17 -1.48 -9.98
CA ARG A 149 2.03 -0.25 -10.77
C ARG A 149 3.37 0.27 -11.26
N PHE A 150 4.40 0.29 -10.40
CA PHE A 150 5.75 0.71 -10.82
C PHE A 150 6.36 -0.26 -11.82
N LEU A 151 6.17 -1.57 -11.63
CA LEU A 151 6.68 -2.58 -12.56
C LEU A 151 5.99 -2.50 -13.92
N MET A 152 4.67 -2.32 -13.94
CA MET A 152 3.90 -2.14 -15.18
C MET A 152 4.36 -0.89 -15.94
N ASP A 153 4.54 0.24 -15.27
CA ASP A 153 5.00 1.47 -15.91
C ASP A 153 6.43 1.31 -16.45
N TYR A 154 7.29 0.59 -15.74
CA TYR A 154 8.63 0.25 -16.23
C TYR A 154 8.57 -0.62 -17.50
N ILE A 155 7.71 -1.64 -17.55
CA ILE A 155 7.50 -2.48 -18.73
C ILE A 155 6.93 -1.66 -19.91
N ASP A 156 6.07 -0.68 -19.62
CA ASP A 156 5.44 0.19 -20.60
C ASP A 156 6.32 1.37 -21.06
N GLY A 157 7.55 1.49 -20.53
CA GLY A 157 8.52 2.49 -20.95
C GLY A 157 8.50 3.79 -20.15
N ASP A 158 8.08 3.74 -18.88
CA ASP A 158 8.10 4.87 -17.94
C ASP A 158 7.22 6.05 -18.41
N THR A 159 5.97 5.75 -18.77
CA THR A 159 5.06 6.71 -19.40
C THR A 159 4.11 7.41 -18.41
N TYR A 160 3.86 6.82 -17.24
CA TYR A 160 2.90 7.32 -16.25
C TYR A 160 3.58 8.12 -15.14
N TYR A 161 4.56 7.54 -14.46
CA TYR A 161 5.26 8.21 -13.37
C TYR A 161 6.43 9.06 -13.86
N LYS A 162 6.63 10.23 -13.24
CA LYS A 162 7.83 11.04 -13.48
C LYS A 162 9.07 10.30 -12.98
N THR A 163 10.02 10.07 -13.88
CA THR A 163 11.29 9.43 -13.57
C THR A 163 12.44 10.44 -13.53
N LYS A 164 13.39 10.24 -12.63
CA LYS A 164 14.59 11.08 -12.48
C LYS A 164 15.78 10.53 -13.29
N TYR A 165 15.74 9.24 -13.62
CA TYR A 165 16.80 8.51 -14.34
C TYR A 165 16.20 7.24 -14.96
N PRO A 166 16.87 6.61 -15.94
CA PRO A 166 16.50 5.27 -16.40
C PRO A 166 16.43 4.28 -15.22
N GLU A 167 15.53 3.32 -15.25
CA GLU A 167 15.31 2.32 -14.20
C GLU A 167 14.71 2.86 -12.87
N HIS A 168 14.31 4.15 -12.80
CA HIS A 168 13.77 4.71 -11.56
C HIS A 168 12.54 3.92 -11.07
N ASN A 169 11.63 3.54 -11.98
CA ASN A 169 10.47 2.74 -11.60
C ASN A 169 10.85 1.30 -11.20
N LEU A 170 11.92 0.72 -11.75
CA LEU A 170 12.44 -0.56 -11.28
C LEU A 170 13.03 -0.47 -9.86
N VAL A 171 13.74 0.62 -9.55
CA VAL A 171 14.21 0.90 -8.18
C VAL A 171 13.05 1.02 -7.21
N ARG A 172 12.01 1.79 -7.57
CA ARG A 172 10.78 1.88 -6.78
C ARG A 172 10.10 0.52 -6.58
N THR A 173 9.97 -0.26 -7.65
CA THR A 173 9.43 -1.64 -7.58
C THR A 173 10.16 -2.46 -6.52
N ARG A 174 11.50 -2.46 -6.54
CA ARG A 174 12.32 -3.23 -5.62
C ARG A 174 12.24 -2.71 -4.18
N ALA A 175 12.22 -1.40 -3.97
CA ALA A 175 12.05 -0.79 -2.66
C ALA A 175 10.69 -1.13 -2.07
N GLN A 176 9.60 -0.97 -2.82
CA GLN A 176 8.25 -1.34 -2.36
C GLN A 176 8.09 -2.85 -2.15
N TYR A 177 8.74 -3.68 -2.95
CA TYR A 177 8.73 -5.12 -2.72
C TYR A 177 9.46 -5.49 -1.43
N LYS A 178 10.59 -4.84 -1.13
CA LYS A 178 11.30 -5.04 0.15
C LYS A 178 10.44 -4.64 1.35
N LEU A 179 9.69 -3.55 1.23
CA LEU A 179 8.72 -3.14 2.25
C LEU A 179 7.60 -4.20 2.42
N LEU A 180 7.07 -4.72 1.31
CA LEU A 180 6.06 -5.79 1.33
C LEU A 180 6.57 -7.04 2.03
N GLN A 181 7.79 -7.49 1.73
CA GLN A 181 8.43 -8.62 2.41
C GLN A 181 8.51 -8.39 3.92
N SER A 182 8.92 -7.18 4.35
CA SER A 182 8.99 -6.84 5.77
C SER A 182 7.61 -6.87 6.45
N MET A 183 6.55 -6.46 5.75
CA MET A 183 5.16 -6.60 6.24
C MET A 183 4.74 -8.06 6.33
N GLU A 184 5.10 -8.90 5.37
CA GLU A 184 4.80 -10.33 5.35
C GLU A 184 5.47 -11.06 6.52
N GLU A 185 6.76 -10.78 6.77
CA GLU A 185 7.52 -11.33 7.90
C GLU A 185 6.91 -10.97 9.25
N GLN A 186 6.33 -9.77 9.37
CA GLN A 186 5.76 -9.23 10.61
C GLN A 186 4.23 -9.33 10.69
N TYR A 187 3.59 -10.00 9.72
CA TYR A 187 2.13 -9.97 9.55
C TYR A 187 1.37 -10.48 10.78
N GLY A 188 1.83 -11.54 11.42
CA GLY A 188 1.23 -12.05 12.66
C GLY A 188 1.15 -10.98 13.76
N THR A 189 2.26 -10.27 13.99
CA THR A 189 2.33 -9.18 14.98
C THR A 189 1.46 -7.99 14.58
N MET A 190 1.37 -7.66 13.29
CA MET A 190 0.44 -6.62 12.81
C MET A 190 -1.02 -6.98 13.13
N CYS A 191 -1.42 -8.22 12.91
CA CYS A 191 -2.77 -8.70 13.25
C CYS A 191 -3.04 -8.64 14.77
N GLU A 192 -2.05 -8.96 15.60
CA GLU A 192 -2.15 -8.84 17.05
C GLU A 192 -2.35 -7.41 17.50
N ILE A 193 -1.56 -6.46 16.95
CA ILE A 193 -1.68 -5.03 17.23
C ILE A 193 -3.10 -4.53 16.89
N VAL A 194 -3.63 -4.90 15.73
CA VAL A 194 -5.01 -4.53 15.35
C VAL A 194 -6.02 -5.08 16.36
N ARG A 195 -5.92 -6.36 16.74
CA ARG A 195 -6.83 -7.00 17.67
C ARG A 195 -6.81 -6.34 19.06
N GLU A 196 -5.61 -6.09 19.61
CA GLU A 196 -5.42 -5.39 20.88
C GLU A 196 -6.04 -4.00 20.85
N THR A 197 -5.81 -3.27 19.76
CA THR A 197 -6.30 -1.90 19.60
C THR A 197 -7.81 -1.85 19.45
N VAL A 198 -8.41 -2.77 18.68
CA VAL A 198 -9.87 -2.88 18.58
C VAL A 198 -10.50 -3.15 19.95
N ALA A 199 -9.94 -4.08 20.74
CA ALA A 199 -10.45 -4.38 22.07
C ALA A 199 -10.42 -3.18 23.04
N LYS A 200 -9.56 -2.20 22.77
CA LYS A 200 -9.46 -0.95 23.54
C LYS A 200 -10.54 0.09 23.16
N TYR A 201 -11.00 0.10 21.90
CA TYR A 201 -11.85 1.18 21.38
C TYR A 201 -13.24 0.72 20.91
N LYS A 202 -13.54 -0.56 20.90
CA LYS A 202 -14.85 -1.15 20.54
C LYS A 202 -15.51 -1.82 21.73
#